data_31056379a7de17f619e93e461481bec3
#
_entry.id   31056379a7de17f619e93e461481bec3
#
_cell.length_a   1.000
_cell.length_b   1.000
_cell.length_c   1.000
_cell.angle_alpha   90.00
_cell.angle_beta   90.00
_cell.angle_gamma   90.00
#
_symmetry.space_group_name_H-M   'P 1'
#
loop_
_entity.id
_entity.type
_entity.pdbx_description
1 polymer ?
#
loop_
_entity_poly.entity_id
_entity_poly.type
_entity_poly.pdbx_seq_one_letter_code
_entity_poly.pdbx_strand_id
1 'polypeptide(L)'
;MAVYRVQRTRDYTVMSNYHLKDKGLTLKSKGLLSMILSLPEEWNYTTRGLASICKEGVDAIGSALKELETAGYIVRRQLRGTNGRITDTEYIIYCLLYTSPSPRD
;
A
#
# COMPACT_ATOMS: atom_id res chain seq x y z
N MET A 1 19.97 17.97 22.44
CA MET A 1 19.54 16.94 21.48
C MET A 1 18.30 16.25 21.98
N ALA A 2 17.32 16.03 21.11
CA ALA A 2 16.09 15.37 21.53
C ALA A 2 16.25 13.87 21.45
N VAL A 3 15.59 13.17 22.38
CA VAL A 3 15.56 11.72 22.36
C VAL A 3 14.10 11.30 22.20
N TYR A 4 13.85 10.41 21.27
CA TYR A 4 12.51 9.95 20.99
C TYR A 4 12.31 8.57 21.59
N ARG A 5 11.19 8.39 22.26
CA ARG A 5 10.81 7.11 22.83
C ARG A 5 9.50 6.66 22.21
N VAL A 6 9.44 5.38 21.91
CA VAL A 6 8.22 4.80 21.37
C VAL A 6 7.58 3.95 22.45
N GLN A 7 6.33 4.27 22.78
CA GLN A 7 5.55 3.50 23.74
C GLN A 7 4.68 2.54 22.96
N ARG A 8 4.95 1.24 23.12
CA ARG A 8 4.20 0.22 22.40
C ARG A 8 3.35 -0.55 23.39
N THR A 9 2.05 -0.30 23.34
CA THR A 9 1.14 -0.98 24.25
C THR A 9 0.27 -1.98 23.52
N ARG A 10 -0.52 -1.52 22.57
CA ARG A 10 -1.37 -2.37 21.77
C ARG A 10 -1.79 -1.58 20.53
N ASP A 11 -2.49 -2.27 19.63
CA ASP A 11 -2.94 -1.63 18.39
C ASP A 11 -1.73 -1.10 17.63
N TYR A 12 -0.78 -1.98 17.42
CA TYR A 12 0.42 -1.65 16.67
C TYR A 12 0.60 -2.67 15.56
N THR A 13 1.42 -2.30 14.57
CA THR A 13 1.66 -3.13 13.39
C THR A 13 3.13 -3.47 13.30
N VAL A 14 3.41 -4.74 13.01
CA VAL A 14 4.77 -5.17 12.70
C VAL A 14 4.85 -5.32 11.19
N MET A 15 5.80 -4.65 10.57
CA MET A 15 5.93 -4.70 9.14
C MET A 15 7.40 -4.59 8.73
N SER A 16 7.68 -4.99 7.48
CA SER A 16 9.01 -4.85 6.93
C SER A 16 9.41 -3.38 6.84
N ASN A 17 10.68 -3.10 7.02
CA ASN A 17 11.20 -1.74 6.85
C ASN A 17 11.59 -1.45 5.41
N TYR A 18 11.39 -2.38 4.50
CA TYR A 18 11.92 -2.24 3.15
C TYR A 18 11.44 -0.97 2.48
N HIS A 19 10.12 -0.76 2.46
CA HIS A 19 9.59 0.43 1.79
C HIS A 19 9.93 1.71 2.53
N LEU A 20 10.12 1.63 3.83
CA LEU A 20 10.48 2.81 4.61
C LEU A 20 11.88 3.30 4.30
N LYS A 21 12.76 2.39 3.85
CA LYS A 21 14.12 2.73 3.50
C LYS A 21 14.29 3.04 2.02
N ASP A 22 13.24 2.93 1.23
CA ASP A 22 13.32 3.11 -0.21
C ASP A 22 13.35 4.60 -0.53
N LYS A 23 14.51 5.07 -0.96
CA LYS A 23 14.68 6.49 -1.26
C LYS A 23 13.92 6.92 -2.51
N GLY A 24 13.45 5.99 -3.30
CA GLY A 24 12.67 6.30 -4.49
C GLY A 24 11.21 6.57 -4.22
N LEU A 25 10.74 6.40 -2.97
CA LEU A 25 9.35 6.65 -2.62
C LEU A 25 9.21 7.96 -1.88
N THR A 26 8.12 8.68 -2.17
CA THR A 26 7.80 9.86 -1.38
C THR A 26 7.32 9.42 0.01
N LEU A 27 7.40 10.34 0.95
CA LEU A 27 6.93 10.06 2.30
C LEU A 27 5.43 9.75 2.31
N LYS A 28 4.68 10.41 1.45
CA LYS A 28 3.25 10.15 1.31
C LYS A 28 2.97 8.70 0.91
N SER A 29 3.72 8.20 -0.06
CA SER A 29 3.54 6.81 -0.50
C SER A 29 4.01 5.83 0.56
N LYS A 30 5.08 6.13 1.27
CA LYS A 30 5.53 5.27 2.38
C LYS A 30 4.45 5.20 3.46
N GLY A 31 3.85 6.33 3.77
CA GLY A 31 2.80 6.36 4.78
C GLY A 31 1.57 5.60 4.34
N LEU A 32 1.17 5.76 3.08
CA LEU A 32 0.02 5.06 2.58
C LEU A 32 0.24 3.54 2.60
N LEU A 33 1.39 3.08 2.13
CA LEU A 33 1.67 1.65 2.15
C LEU A 33 1.68 1.11 3.57
N SER A 34 2.28 1.85 4.49
CA SER A 34 2.30 1.43 5.90
C SER A 34 0.89 1.32 6.45
N MET A 35 0.03 2.27 6.11
CA MET A 35 -1.36 2.23 6.56
C MET A 35 -2.08 1.02 5.98
N ILE A 36 -1.87 0.75 4.69
CA ILE A 36 -2.50 -0.40 4.04
C ILE A 36 -2.08 -1.69 4.73
N LEU A 37 -0.80 -1.81 5.07
CA LEU A 37 -0.31 -3.02 5.71
C LEU A 37 -0.87 -3.21 7.11
N SER A 38 -1.42 -2.15 7.70
CA SER A 38 -2.02 -2.24 9.04
C SER A 38 -3.50 -2.58 9.00
N LEU A 39 -4.14 -2.61 7.83
CA LEU A 39 -5.56 -2.82 7.71
C LEU A 39 -5.89 -4.31 7.63
N PRO A 40 -7.13 -4.70 7.98
CA PRO A 40 -7.53 -6.11 7.87
C PRO A 40 -7.51 -6.57 6.43
N GLU A 41 -7.39 -7.89 6.24
CA GLU A 41 -7.32 -8.46 4.90
C GLU A 41 -8.56 -8.16 4.07
N GLU A 42 -9.71 -8.06 4.72
CA GLU A 42 -10.94 -7.84 4.00
C GLU A 42 -11.25 -6.37 3.78
N TRP A 43 -10.29 -5.51 4.05
CA TRP A 43 -10.50 -4.08 3.82
C TRP A 43 -10.70 -3.79 2.34
N ASN A 44 -11.56 -2.82 2.06
CA ASN A 44 -11.85 -2.41 0.68
C ASN A 44 -10.75 -1.46 0.20
N TYR A 45 -9.82 -1.98 -0.59
CA TYR A 45 -8.67 -1.21 -1.05
C TYR A 45 -8.97 -0.40 -2.31
N THR A 46 -10.13 0.19 -2.37
CA THR A 46 -10.39 1.16 -3.44
C THR A 46 -9.83 2.52 -3.05
N THR A 47 -9.63 3.37 -4.05
CA THR A 47 -9.14 4.72 -3.78
C THR A 47 -10.09 5.45 -2.84
N ARG A 48 -11.40 5.31 -3.04
CA ARG A 48 -12.37 5.97 -2.19
C ARG A 48 -12.37 5.38 -0.78
N GLY A 49 -12.24 4.06 -0.68
CA GLY A 49 -12.21 3.43 0.63
C GLY A 49 -11.02 3.89 1.45
N LEU A 50 -9.87 4.00 0.81
CA LEU A 50 -8.68 4.49 1.50
C LEU A 50 -8.81 5.96 1.85
N ALA A 51 -9.36 6.77 0.94
CA ALA A 51 -9.52 8.20 1.21
C ALA A 51 -10.48 8.45 2.35
N SER A 52 -11.43 7.54 2.58
CA SER A 52 -12.42 7.73 3.63
C SER A 52 -11.82 7.67 5.03
N ILE A 53 -10.64 7.10 5.18
CA ILE A 53 -9.98 7.02 6.48
C ILE A 53 -8.73 7.89 6.53
N CYS A 54 -8.56 8.76 5.56
CA CYS A 54 -7.41 9.66 5.48
C CYS A 54 -7.89 11.10 5.43
N LYS A 55 -7.01 12.00 5.80
CA LYS A 55 -7.28 13.41 5.62
C LYS A 55 -7.23 13.79 4.15
N GLU A 56 -6.39 13.12 3.39
CA GLU A 56 -6.18 13.40 1.98
C GLU A 56 -7.40 12.98 1.16
N GLY A 57 -7.60 13.69 0.06
CA GLY A 57 -8.70 13.36 -0.83
C GLY A 57 -8.35 12.25 -1.81
N VAL A 58 -9.32 11.94 -2.66
CA VAL A 58 -9.18 10.84 -3.61
C VAL A 58 -8.01 11.06 -4.56
N ASP A 59 -7.78 12.31 -4.97
CA ASP A 59 -6.69 12.58 -5.92
C ASP A 59 -5.33 12.29 -5.31
N ALA A 60 -5.12 12.70 -4.06
CA ALA A 60 -3.84 12.46 -3.40
C ALA A 60 -3.62 10.97 -3.16
N ILE A 61 -4.66 10.26 -2.74
CA ILE A 61 -4.57 8.83 -2.52
C ILE A 61 -4.29 8.11 -3.84
N GLY A 62 -5.00 8.50 -4.90
CA GLY A 62 -4.77 7.90 -6.20
C GLY A 62 -3.36 8.10 -6.72
N SER A 63 -2.82 9.29 -6.51
CA SER A 63 -1.45 9.58 -6.92
C SER A 63 -0.44 8.73 -6.16
N ALA A 64 -0.64 8.56 -4.86
CA ALA A 64 0.25 7.74 -4.06
C ALA A 64 0.14 6.26 -4.45
N LEU A 65 -1.07 5.78 -4.71
CA LEU A 65 -1.26 4.41 -5.18
C LEU A 65 -0.53 4.17 -6.49
N LYS A 66 -0.61 5.15 -7.40
CA LYS A 66 0.06 5.01 -8.69
C LYS A 66 1.58 4.98 -8.51
N GLU A 67 2.10 5.78 -7.61
CA GLU A 67 3.54 5.75 -7.34
C GLU A 67 3.95 4.38 -6.80
N LEU A 68 3.17 3.84 -5.87
CA LEU A 68 3.46 2.52 -5.30
C LEU A 68 3.35 1.43 -6.36
N GLU A 69 2.39 1.57 -7.27
CA GLU A 69 2.24 0.61 -8.35
C GLU A 69 3.44 0.67 -9.29
N THR A 70 3.86 1.88 -9.65
CA THR A 70 5.01 2.06 -10.52
C THR A 70 6.28 1.53 -9.87
N ALA A 71 6.41 1.69 -8.57
CA ALA A 71 7.59 1.22 -7.85
C ALA A 71 7.60 -0.27 -7.60
N GLY A 72 6.47 -0.96 -7.80
CA GLY A 72 6.43 -2.41 -7.68
C GLY A 72 5.89 -2.95 -6.38
N TYR A 73 5.34 -2.10 -5.51
CA TYR A 73 4.78 -2.55 -4.24
C TYR A 73 3.34 -2.98 -4.36
N ILE A 74 2.63 -2.52 -5.38
CA ILE A 74 1.23 -2.83 -5.57
C ILE A 74 1.06 -3.31 -7.00
N VAL A 75 0.33 -4.41 -7.17
CA VAL A 75 -0.05 -4.90 -8.48
C VAL A 75 -1.55 -4.84 -8.56
N ARG A 76 -2.06 -4.18 -9.57
CA ARG A 76 -3.49 -4.03 -9.79
C ARG A 76 -3.93 -5.00 -10.87
N ARG A 77 -4.99 -5.73 -10.60
CA ARG A 77 -5.54 -6.67 -11.55
C ARG A 77 -7.03 -6.44 -11.67
N GLN A 78 -7.50 -6.36 -12.91
CA GLN A 78 -8.91 -6.16 -13.17
C GLN A 78 -9.59 -7.50 -13.34
N LEU A 79 -10.69 -7.68 -12.65
CA LEU A 79 -11.49 -8.89 -12.73
C LEU A 79 -12.65 -8.64 -13.66
N ARG A 80 -12.94 -9.61 -14.53
CA ARG A 80 -14.00 -9.47 -15.52
C ARG A 80 -15.13 -10.45 -15.25
N GLY A 81 -16.34 -10.00 -15.49
CA GLY A 81 -17.49 -10.86 -15.37
C GLY A 81 -17.66 -11.72 -16.60
N THR A 82 -18.74 -12.49 -16.59
CA THR A 82 -19.00 -13.44 -17.67
C THR A 82 -19.20 -12.77 -19.01
N ASN A 83 -19.62 -11.50 -19.01
CA ASN A 83 -19.84 -10.78 -20.26
C ASN A 83 -18.61 -9.97 -20.68
N GLY A 84 -17.46 -10.20 -20.06
CA GLY A 84 -16.26 -9.50 -20.44
C GLY A 84 -16.09 -8.12 -19.82
N ARG A 85 -17.08 -7.65 -19.09
CA ARG A 85 -16.98 -6.35 -18.44
C ARG A 85 -16.11 -6.42 -17.21
N ILE A 86 -15.44 -5.30 -16.93
CA ILE A 86 -14.68 -5.19 -15.68
C ILE A 86 -15.68 -5.07 -14.55
N THR A 87 -15.70 -6.07 -13.68
CA THR A 87 -16.61 -6.07 -12.54
C THR A 87 -15.95 -5.60 -11.28
N ASP A 88 -14.62 -5.67 -11.20
CA ASP A 88 -13.94 -5.34 -9.95
C ASP A 88 -12.46 -5.14 -10.24
N THR A 89 -11.78 -4.57 -9.27
CA THR A 89 -10.32 -4.39 -9.35
C THR A 89 -9.72 -4.97 -8.09
N GLU A 90 -8.73 -5.82 -8.27
CA GLU A 90 -8.03 -6.44 -7.16
C GLU A 90 -6.66 -5.79 -7.03
N TYR A 91 -6.30 -5.43 -5.79
CA TYR A 91 -4.98 -4.91 -5.49
C TYR A 91 -4.21 -5.95 -4.69
N ILE A 92 -3.03 -6.28 -5.17
CA ILE A 92 -2.14 -7.19 -4.46
C ILE A 92 -1.03 -6.35 -3.86
N ILE A 93 -0.89 -6.42 -2.55
CA ILE A 93 0.02 -5.55 -1.82
C ILE A 93 1.22 -6.35 -1.37
N TYR A 94 2.39 -5.85 -1.65
CA TYR A 94 3.63 -6.51 -1.26
C TYR A 94 4.35 -5.66 -0.23
N CYS A 95 4.76 -6.27 0.87
CA CYS A 95 5.55 -5.56 1.87
C CYS A 95 7.00 -5.41 1.43
N LEU A 96 7.42 -6.15 0.42
CA LEU A 96 8.70 -5.98 -0.25
C LEU A 96 8.42 -5.67 -1.70
N LEU A 97 9.42 -5.14 -2.40
CA LEU A 97 9.25 -4.89 -3.82
C LEU A 97 8.89 -6.18 -4.51
N TYR A 98 7.87 -6.11 -5.37
CA TYR A 98 7.51 -7.24 -6.19
C TYR A 98 8.60 -7.47 -7.23
N THR A 99 9.14 -8.65 -7.26
CA THR A 99 10.05 -9.06 -8.30
C THR A 99 9.54 -10.34 -8.91
N SER A 100 9.86 -10.55 -10.16
CA SER A 100 9.56 -11.83 -10.76
C SER A 100 10.17 -12.92 -9.88
N PRO A 101 9.53 -14.05 -9.74
CA PRO A 101 10.12 -15.13 -8.98
C PRO A 101 11.41 -15.53 -9.63
N SER A 102 12.43 -14.97 -9.15
CA SER A 102 13.76 -15.22 -9.66
C SER A 102 14.47 -16.02 -8.62
N PRO A 103 15.20 -16.97 -9.03
CA PRO A 103 15.90 -17.78 -8.07
C PRO A 103 17.05 -17.00 -7.56
N ARG A 104 17.22 -15.94 -7.50
CA ARG A 104 18.25 -15.30 -7.05
C ARG A 104 18.59 -15.43 -5.87
N ASP A 105 18.95 -15.57 -5.61
CA ASP A 105 19.26 -15.61 -4.66
C ASP A 105 19.50 -15.54 -4.08
#